data_c07ff43611ebae04b4dc6e51994be5f5
#
_entry.id   c07ff43611ebae04b4dc6e51994be5f5
#
_cell.length_a   1.000
_cell.length_b   1.000
_cell.length_c   1.000
_cell.angle_alpha   90.00
_cell.angle_beta   90.00
_cell.angle_gamma   90.00
#
_symmetry.space_group_name_H-M   'P 1'
#
loop_
_entity.id
_entity.type
_entity.pdbx_description
1 polymer ?
#
loop_
_entity_poly.entity_id
_entity_poly.type
_entity_poly.pdbx_seq_one_letter_code
_entity_poly.pdbx_strand_id
1 'polypeptide(L)'
;RINLLVRETLKDIRTEALEEFDLNFEREAFFNEKWARRKYNDDKSRGLLVRTGKLRRSITGRITDRDSVMIETTEPYAKIHNEGGTITVTRKMKAYFWYRYQTVTGGKAADGFSKNLQRKKNGAPRNNKRNRALTAEAEFYRAMAMKKAGSKITIPKRQFIGNHPDLEKLLKEIFYNNAKNFDAL
;
A
#
# COMPACT_ATOMS: atom_id res chain seq x y z
N ARG A 1 24.05 6.90 -33.79
CA ARG A 1 22.58 7.09 -33.90
C ARG A 1 21.81 6.03 -33.10
N ILE A 2 21.98 4.73 -33.36
CA ILE A 2 21.24 3.62 -32.68
C ILE A 2 21.37 3.69 -31.16
N ASN A 3 22.57 3.92 -30.61
CA ASN A 3 22.77 4.04 -29.18
C ASN A 3 21.97 5.20 -28.52
N LEU A 4 21.75 6.27 -29.27
CA LEU A 4 20.94 7.41 -28.83
C LEU A 4 19.45 7.00 -28.76
N LEU A 5 18.94 6.36 -29.83
CA LEU A 5 17.58 5.84 -29.87
C LEU A 5 17.29 4.91 -28.67
N VAL A 6 18.16 3.93 -28.46
CA VAL A 6 18.01 2.98 -27.32
C VAL A 6 17.97 3.74 -26.00
N ARG A 7 18.88 4.68 -25.79
CA ARG A 7 18.95 5.45 -24.54
C ARG A 7 17.69 6.29 -24.28
N GLU A 8 17.18 6.98 -25.30
CA GLU A 8 15.95 7.77 -25.17
C GLU A 8 14.74 6.85 -24.94
N THR A 9 14.64 5.75 -25.67
CA THR A 9 13.58 4.75 -25.48
C THR A 9 13.59 4.17 -24.05
N LEU A 10 14.75 3.85 -23.48
CA LEU A 10 14.85 3.39 -22.10
C LEU A 10 14.44 4.45 -21.06
N LYS A 11 14.67 5.73 -21.34
CA LYS A 11 14.20 6.82 -20.48
C LYS A 11 12.68 6.91 -20.50
N ASP A 12 12.07 6.84 -21.68
CA ASP A 12 10.62 6.89 -21.84
C ASP A 12 9.97 5.68 -21.18
N ILE A 13 10.48 4.47 -21.44
CA ILE A 13 10.05 3.23 -20.78
C ILE A 13 10.11 3.36 -19.26
N ARG A 14 11.20 3.87 -18.71
CA ARG A 14 11.33 4.07 -17.27
C ARG A 14 10.28 5.04 -16.74
N THR A 15 10.05 6.13 -17.42
CA THR A 15 9.10 7.18 -17.00
C THR A 15 7.68 6.65 -17.02
N GLU A 16 7.25 6.09 -18.15
CA GLU A 16 5.91 5.55 -18.31
C GLU A 16 5.61 4.36 -17.37
N ALA A 17 6.58 3.46 -17.19
CA ALA A 17 6.41 2.36 -16.26
C ALA A 17 6.28 2.82 -14.81
N LEU A 18 7.02 3.85 -14.38
CA LEU A 18 6.88 4.44 -13.05
C LEU A 18 5.53 5.13 -12.89
N GLU A 19 5.04 5.82 -13.90
CA GLU A 19 3.74 6.47 -13.90
C GLU A 19 2.61 5.45 -13.79
N GLU A 20 2.65 4.38 -14.58
CA GLU A 20 1.66 3.29 -14.49
C GLU A 20 1.65 2.62 -13.12
N PHE A 21 2.82 2.38 -12.52
CA PHE A 21 2.89 1.82 -11.17
C PHE A 21 2.41 2.79 -10.09
N ASP A 22 2.58 4.09 -10.27
CA ASP A 22 2.01 5.11 -9.40
C ASP A 22 0.47 5.15 -9.50
N LEU A 23 -0.08 5.06 -10.72
CA LEU A 23 -1.52 5.00 -10.97
C LEU A 23 -2.19 3.76 -10.35
N ASN A 24 -1.48 2.65 -10.16
CA ASN A 24 -2.00 1.48 -9.47
C ASN A 24 -2.46 1.80 -8.03
N PHE A 25 -1.79 2.72 -7.34
CA PHE A 25 -2.20 3.16 -6.00
C PHE A 25 -3.46 4.02 -6.02
N GLU A 26 -3.68 4.80 -7.07
CA GLU A 26 -4.89 5.61 -7.24
C GLU A 26 -6.10 4.75 -7.61
N ARG A 27 -5.89 3.81 -8.52
CA ARG A 27 -6.90 2.84 -8.96
C ARG A 27 -7.25 1.81 -7.88
N GLU A 28 -6.41 1.65 -6.84
CA GLU A 28 -6.42 0.54 -5.87
C GLU A 28 -6.45 -0.83 -6.56
N ALA A 29 -5.67 -0.95 -7.63
CA ALA A 29 -5.63 -2.10 -8.53
C ALA A 29 -4.22 -2.27 -9.09
N PHE A 30 -3.90 -3.45 -9.60
CA PHE A 30 -2.77 -3.66 -10.49
C PHE A 30 -3.32 -3.72 -11.91
N PHE A 31 -3.17 -2.63 -12.63
CA PHE A 31 -3.87 -2.39 -13.90
C PHE A 31 -5.40 -2.55 -13.73
N ASN A 32 -5.97 -3.63 -14.24
CA ASN A 32 -7.41 -3.95 -14.16
C ASN A 32 -7.77 -4.87 -12.98
N GLU A 33 -6.78 -5.43 -12.27
CA GLU A 33 -6.96 -6.36 -11.14
C GLU A 33 -7.13 -5.61 -9.82
N LYS A 34 -8.36 -5.46 -9.34
CA LYS A 34 -8.64 -4.71 -8.10
C LYS A 34 -8.04 -5.39 -6.87
N TRP A 35 -7.46 -4.59 -5.98
CA TRP A 35 -6.90 -5.07 -4.72
C TRP A 35 -7.97 -5.48 -3.72
N ALA A 36 -7.68 -6.54 -2.97
CA ALA A 36 -8.52 -6.98 -1.88
C ALA A 36 -8.65 -5.87 -0.80
N ARG A 37 -9.90 -5.59 -0.39
CA ARG A 37 -10.21 -4.61 0.65
C ARG A 37 -9.59 -4.97 2.00
N ARG A 38 -9.47 -3.98 2.90
CA ARG A 38 -9.05 -4.23 4.28
C ARG A 38 -10.09 -5.09 4.97
N LYS A 39 -9.64 -6.11 5.68
CA LYS A 39 -10.52 -6.97 6.47
C LYS A 39 -11.09 -6.25 7.69
N TYR A 40 -10.32 -5.33 8.26
CA TYR A 40 -10.67 -4.56 9.45
C TYR A 40 -10.45 -3.08 9.16
N ASN A 41 -11.32 -2.24 9.75
CA ASN A 41 -11.21 -0.78 9.65
C ASN A 41 -11.00 -0.31 8.20
N ASP A 42 -12.03 -0.54 7.36
CA ASP A 42 -12.03 -0.07 5.97
C ASP A 42 -12.28 1.45 5.95
N ASP A 43 -11.33 2.20 6.46
CA ASP A 43 -11.31 3.65 6.41
C ASP A 43 -11.11 4.09 4.96
N LYS A 44 -12.22 4.46 4.33
CA LYS A 44 -12.26 4.92 2.93
C LYS A 44 -11.64 6.30 2.73
N SER A 45 -11.28 7.00 3.81
CA SER A 45 -10.61 8.31 3.72
C SER A 45 -9.16 8.21 3.23
N ARG A 46 -8.61 6.99 3.25
CA ARG A 46 -7.23 6.70 2.80
C ARG A 46 -7.23 5.52 1.86
N GLY A 47 -6.56 5.68 0.73
CA GLY A 47 -6.35 4.61 -0.24
C GLY A 47 -5.67 3.37 0.37
N LEU A 48 -5.86 2.21 -0.27
CA LEU A 48 -5.15 0.99 0.08
C LEU A 48 -3.65 1.21 -0.12
N LEU A 49 -2.82 0.69 0.79
CA LEU A 49 -1.37 0.86 0.83
C LEU A 49 -0.87 2.32 0.96
N VAL A 50 -1.77 3.31 1.02
CA VAL A 50 -1.44 4.74 1.14
C VAL A 50 -1.75 5.24 2.55
N ARG A 51 -0.88 4.94 3.52
CA ARG A 51 -0.99 5.51 4.89
C ARG A 51 -0.22 6.81 5.01
N THR A 52 1.05 6.78 4.68
CA THR A 52 1.97 7.94 4.69
C THR A 52 2.48 8.25 3.29
N GLY A 53 2.12 7.45 2.31
CA GLY A 53 2.63 7.50 0.95
C GLY A 53 4.08 7.01 0.81
N LYS A 54 4.72 6.52 1.89
CA LYS A 54 6.13 6.11 1.86
C LYS A 54 6.39 5.02 0.84
N LEU A 55 5.56 3.97 0.80
CA LEU A 55 5.69 2.88 -0.17
C LEU A 55 5.58 3.40 -1.61
N ARG A 56 4.54 4.19 -1.90
CA ARG A 56 4.31 4.78 -3.23
C ARG A 56 5.53 5.60 -3.69
N ARG A 57 6.06 6.47 -2.82
CA ARG A 57 7.22 7.31 -3.12
C ARG A 57 8.57 6.59 -3.13
N SER A 58 8.64 5.35 -2.62
CA SER A 58 9.88 4.58 -2.58
C SER A 58 10.14 3.79 -3.86
N ILE A 59 9.18 3.76 -4.78
CA ILE A 59 9.35 3.10 -6.08
C ILE A 59 10.22 3.98 -6.95
N THR A 60 11.33 3.43 -7.39
CA THR A 60 12.32 4.13 -8.22
C THR A 60 12.70 3.28 -9.42
N GLY A 61 13.08 3.93 -10.49
CA GLY A 61 13.54 3.29 -11.72
C GLY A 61 14.92 3.77 -12.12
N ARG A 62 15.77 2.86 -12.53
CA ARG A 62 17.10 3.17 -13.08
C ARG A 62 17.39 2.37 -14.33
N ILE A 63 18.16 2.95 -15.23
CA ILE A 63 18.72 2.25 -16.38
C ILE A 63 19.98 1.56 -15.85
N THR A 64 20.02 0.23 -15.92
CA THR A 64 21.13 -0.57 -15.35
C THR A 64 22.19 -0.87 -16.37
N ASP A 65 21.77 -1.20 -17.58
CA ASP A 65 22.63 -1.56 -18.69
C ASP A 65 22.25 -0.75 -19.94
N ARG A 66 22.84 -1.08 -21.09
CA ARG A 66 22.55 -0.40 -22.35
C ARG A 66 21.13 -0.64 -22.87
N ASP A 67 20.45 -1.66 -22.35
CA ASP A 67 19.15 -2.18 -22.83
C ASP A 67 18.14 -2.53 -21.73
N SER A 68 18.42 -2.18 -20.47
CA SER A 68 17.62 -2.62 -19.34
C SER A 68 17.19 -1.48 -18.42
N VAL A 69 15.94 -1.53 -17.98
CA VAL A 69 15.39 -0.68 -16.91
C VAL A 69 15.03 -1.54 -15.72
N MET A 70 15.56 -1.20 -14.55
CA MET A 70 15.20 -1.82 -13.28
C MET A 70 14.29 -0.90 -12.49
N ILE A 71 13.16 -1.43 -12.03
CA ILE A 71 12.24 -0.73 -11.12
C ILE A 71 12.22 -1.49 -9.80
N GLU A 72 12.48 -0.76 -8.71
CA GLU A 72 12.66 -1.34 -7.39
C GLU A 72 12.10 -0.43 -6.29
N THR A 73 11.96 -0.98 -5.09
CA THR A 73 11.62 -0.25 -3.88
C THR A 73 12.50 -0.70 -2.73
N THR A 74 12.90 0.24 -1.89
CA THR A 74 13.75 -0.01 -0.71
C THR A 74 12.94 -0.38 0.54
N GLU A 75 11.60 -0.36 0.47
CA GLU A 75 10.76 -0.62 1.64
C GLU A 75 10.72 -2.12 1.97
N PRO A 76 11.14 -2.53 3.16
CA PRO A 76 11.28 -3.96 3.52
C PRO A 76 9.94 -4.71 3.54
N TYR A 77 8.81 -3.99 3.70
CA TYR A 77 7.48 -4.56 3.67
C TYR A 77 6.83 -4.58 2.27
N ALA A 78 7.50 -4.04 1.27
CA ALA A 78 6.97 -3.97 -0.10
C ALA A 78 6.67 -5.37 -0.65
N LYS A 79 7.60 -6.31 -0.52
CA LYS A 79 7.47 -7.68 -1.02
C LYS A 79 6.20 -8.36 -0.51
N ILE A 80 5.95 -8.31 0.81
CA ILE A 80 4.78 -8.98 1.40
C ILE A 80 3.45 -8.38 0.92
N HIS A 81 3.42 -7.10 0.59
CA HIS A 81 2.24 -6.47 0.00
C HIS A 81 2.09 -6.79 -1.48
N ASN A 82 3.20 -6.77 -2.23
CA ASN A 82 3.20 -7.03 -3.67
C ASN A 82 2.80 -8.47 -4.00
N GLU A 83 3.35 -9.43 -3.27
CA GLU A 83 3.18 -10.87 -3.53
C GLU A 83 2.09 -11.51 -2.66
N GLY A 84 1.72 -10.86 -1.56
CA GLY A 84 0.95 -11.48 -0.49
C GLY A 84 1.79 -12.44 0.34
N GLY A 85 1.16 -13.09 1.30
CA GLY A 85 1.84 -14.10 2.11
C GLY A 85 1.36 -14.15 3.55
N THR A 86 2.18 -14.67 4.42
CA THR A 86 1.87 -14.79 5.85
C THR A 86 2.97 -14.18 6.71
N ILE A 87 2.56 -13.50 7.77
CA ILE A 87 3.46 -13.03 8.82
C ILE A 87 3.16 -13.75 10.12
N THR A 88 4.21 -14.06 10.89
CA THR A 88 4.06 -14.69 12.19
C THR A 88 3.86 -13.64 13.27
N VAL A 89 2.86 -13.84 14.13
CA VAL A 89 2.59 -12.95 15.26
C VAL A 89 3.71 -13.07 16.29
N THR A 90 4.47 -11.99 16.47
CA THR A 90 5.52 -11.93 17.48
C THR A 90 5.05 -11.28 18.78
N ARG A 91 5.78 -11.51 19.87
CA ARG A 91 5.53 -10.82 21.16
C ARG A 91 5.65 -9.29 20.99
N LYS A 92 6.62 -8.83 20.19
CA LYS A 92 6.80 -7.40 19.88
C LYS A 92 5.59 -6.79 19.16
N MET A 93 5.02 -7.52 18.18
CA MET A 93 3.79 -7.09 17.50
C MET A 93 2.62 -6.97 18.48
N LYS A 94 2.44 -7.95 19.36
CA LYS A 94 1.38 -7.91 20.38
C LYS A 94 1.53 -6.71 21.31
N ALA A 95 2.74 -6.44 21.81
CA ALA A 95 3.04 -5.29 22.65
C ALA A 95 2.73 -3.98 21.91
N TYR A 96 3.13 -3.86 20.64
CA TYR A 96 2.82 -2.70 19.80
C TYR A 96 1.31 -2.49 19.64
N PHE A 97 0.55 -3.55 19.33
CA PHE A 97 -0.90 -3.44 19.18
C PHE A 97 -1.60 -3.12 20.51
N TRP A 98 -1.08 -3.64 21.61
CA TRP A 98 -1.57 -3.29 22.94
C TRP A 98 -1.33 -1.83 23.28
N TYR A 99 -0.13 -1.33 23.01
CA TYR A 99 0.19 0.10 23.13
C TYR A 99 -0.73 0.98 22.26
N ARG A 100 -0.95 0.60 21.00
CA ARG A 100 -1.87 1.31 20.11
C ARG A 100 -3.32 1.30 20.64
N TYR A 101 -3.77 0.18 21.17
CA TYR A 101 -5.07 0.09 21.81
C TYR A 101 -5.21 1.08 22.96
N GLN A 102 -4.24 1.11 23.87
CA GLN A 102 -4.23 2.05 25.00
C GLN A 102 -4.22 3.51 24.52
N THR A 103 -3.40 3.83 23.51
CA THR A 103 -3.31 5.18 22.94
C THR A 103 -4.66 5.62 22.36
N VAL A 104 -5.30 4.77 21.55
CA VAL A 104 -6.59 5.10 20.91
C VAL A 104 -7.71 5.24 21.93
N THR A 105 -7.74 4.36 22.93
CA THR A 105 -8.80 4.36 23.94
C THR A 105 -8.59 5.39 25.06
N GLY A 106 -7.36 5.84 25.29
CA GLY A 106 -6.99 6.62 26.48
C GLY A 106 -7.20 5.82 27.78
N GLY A 107 -7.28 4.49 27.67
CA GLY A 107 -7.69 3.59 28.75
C GLY A 107 -9.20 3.50 28.91
N LYS A 108 -9.63 2.72 29.94
CA LYS A 108 -11.05 2.56 30.27
C LYS A 108 -11.50 3.61 31.27
N ALA A 109 -12.67 4.19 31.07
CA ALA A 109 -13.39 4.96 32.08
C ALA A 109 -14.11 4.02 33.08
N ALA A 110 -14.67 4.57 34.14
CA ALA A 110 -15.39 3.81 35.18
C ALA A 110 -16.56 2.97 34.64
N ASP A 111 -17.21 3.44 33.55
CA ASP A 111 -18.29 2.72 32.88
C ASP A 111 -17.79 1.63 31.89
N GLY A 112 -16.48 1.35 31.86
CA GLY A 112 -15.87 0.34 31.01
C GLY A 112 -15.64 0.75 29.56
N PHE A 113 -16.11 1.93 29.12
CA PHE A 113 -15.89 2.45 27.78
C PHE A 113 -14.54 3.20 27.65
N SER A 114 -14.12 3.45 26.42
CA SER A 114 -12.94 4.26 26.13
C SER A 114 -13.10 5.69 26.69
N LYS A 115 -12.05 6.22 27.34
CA LYS A 115 -11.99 7.62 27.80
C LYS A 115 -12.04 8.63 26.65
N ASN A 116 -11.58 8.25 25.48
CA ASN A 116 -11.51 9.14 24.31
C ASN A 116 -12.85 9.25 23.55
N LEU A 117 -13.90 8.55 23.97
CA LEU A 117 -15.21 8.70 23.35
C LEU A 117 -15.84 10.05 23.70
N GLN A 118 -16.45 10.69 22.72
CA GLN A 118 -17.32 11.83 22.94
C GLN A 118 -18.57 11.39 23.69
N ARG A 119 -18.92 12.14 24.74
CA ARG A 119 -20.06 11.80 25.61
C ARG A 119 -21.19 12.81 25.50
N LYS A 120 -22.40 12.37 25.79
CA LYS A 120 -23.58 13.21 26.00
C LYS A 120 -23.48 13.88 27.37
N LYS A 121 -24.34 14.86 27.65
CA LYS A 121 -24.42 15.53 28.97
C LYS A 121 -24.69 14.54 30.14
N ASN A 122 -25.41 13.44 29.87
CA ASN A 122 -25.67 12.36 30.83
C ASN A 122 -24.54 11.35 30.97
N GLY A 123 -23.36 11.61 30.42
CA GLY A 123 -22.18 10.74 30.49
C GLY A 123 -22.14 9.57 29.50
N ALA A 124 -23.24 9.21 28.84
CA ALA A 124 -23.27 8.12 27.89
C ALA A 124 -22.49 8.44 26.60
N PRO A 125 -21.82 7.45 25.96
CA PRO A 125 -21.14 7.67 24.69
C PRO A 125 -22.11 8.16 23.61
N ARG A 126 -21.68 9.12 22.79
CA ARG A 126 -22.45 9.58 21.62
C ARG A 126 -22.39 8.54 20.52
N ASN A 127 -23.51 8.26 19.87
CA ASN A 127 -23.54 7.46 18.65
C ASN A 127 -23.29 8.37 17.43
N ASN A 128 -22.03 8.63 17.14
CA ASN A 128 -21.62 9.44 16.00
C ASN A 128 -20.49 8.74 15.18
N LYS A 129 -20.20 9.26 14.00
CA LYS A 129 -19.19 8.70 13.07
C LYS A 129 -17.81 8.60 13.73
N ARG A 130 -17.41 9.62 14.51
CA ARG A 130 -16.11 9.64 15.20
C ARG A 130 -16.00 8.51 16.23
N ASN A 131 -17.01 8.35 17.11
CA ASN A 131 -16.99 7.30 18.12
C ASN A 131 -17.02 5.90 17.51
N ARG A 132 -17.82 5.70 16.45
CA ARG A 132 -17.83 4.42 15.71
C ARG A 132 -16.47 4.10 15.11
N ALA A 133 -15.81 5.06 14.49
CA ALA A 133 -14.48 4.88 13.92
C ALA A 133 -13.43 4.56 15.01
N LEU A 134 -13.46 5.29 16.13
CA LEU A 134 -12.57 5.06 17.27
C LEU A 134 -12.77 3.67 17.87
N THR A 135 -14.03 3.23 18.03
CA THR A 135 -14.37 1.90 18.55
C THR A 135 -13.86 0.80 17.61
N ALA A 136 -14.10 0.94 16.30
CA ALA A 136 -13.63 -0.03 15.30
C ALA A 136 -12.09 -0.12 15.25
N GLU A 137 -11.41 1.01 15.38
CA GLU A 137 -9.94 1.05 15.44
C GLU A 137 -9.43 0.38 16.74
N ALA A 138 -10.05 0.67 17.86
CA ALA A 138 -9.70 0.06 19.15
C ALA A 138 -9.92 -1.46 19.12
N GLU A 139 -11.05 -1.94 18.61
CA GLU A 139 -11.35 -3.35 18.45
C GLU A 139 -10.34 -4.07 17.56
N PHE A 140 -9.93 -3.44 16.44
CA PHE A 140 -8.88 -3.97 15.59
C PHE A 140 -7.56 -4.16 16.37
N TYR A 141 -7.09 -3.13 17.08
CA TYR A 141 -5.85 -3.24 17.85
C TYR A 141 -5.95 -4.28 18.96
N ARG A 142 -7.08 -4.34 19.65
CA ARG A 142 -7.35 -5.37 20.67
C ARG A 142 -7.30 -6.76 20.07
N ALA A 143 -8.00 -6.99 18.97
CA ALA A 143 -8.03 -8.29 18.30
C ALA A 143 -6.63 -8.74 17.87
N MET A 144 -5.81 -7.81 17.38
CA MET A 144 -4.43 -8.09 17.01
C MET A 144 -3.53 -8.39 18.22
N ALA A 145 -3.69 -7.64 19.32
CA ALA A 145 -2.93 -7.85 20.55
C ALA A 145 -3.29 -9.20 21.23
N MET A 146 -4.53 -9.65 21.08
CA MET A 146 -5.01 -10.92 21.67
C MET A 146 -4.64 -12.17 20.86
N LYS A 147 -4.14 -12.02 19.63
CA LYS A 147 -3.70 -13.18 18.83
C LYS A 147 -2.63 -13.99 19.56
N LYS A 148 -2.66 -15.32 19.40
CA LYS A 148 -1.64 -16.21 19.95
C LYS A 148 -0.28 -15.90 19.30
N ALA A 149 0.77 -15.73 20.10
CA ALA A 149 2.13 -15.64 19.58
C ALA A 149 2.48 -16.91 18.81
N GLY A 150 3.15 -16.78 17.67
CA GLY A 150 3.44 -17.88 16.75
C GLY A 150 2.32 -18.16 15.73
N SER A 151 1.10 -17.63 15.91
CA SER A 151 0.05 -17.77 14.89
C SER A 151 0.38 -16.97 13.63
N LYS A 152 -0.21 -17.35 12.51
CA LYS A 152 0.01 -16.71 11.21
C LYS A 152 -1.12 -15.72 10.88
N ILE A 153 -0.76 -14.59 10.27
CA ILE A 153 -1.68 -13.62 9.68
C ILE A 153 -1.45 -13.60 8.19
N THR A 154 -2.50 -13.85 7.41
CA THR A 154 -2.44 -13.75 5.95
C THR A 154 -2.53 -12.29 5.52
N ILE A 155 -1.57 -11.86 4.73
CA ILE A 155 -1.56 -10.58 4.05
C ILE A 155 -2.01 -10.84 2.60
N PRO A 156 -3.11 -10.25 2.16
CA PRO A 156 -3.57 -10.44 0.78
C PRO A 156 -2.59 -9.80 -0.20
N LYS A 157 -2.42 -10.44 -1.35
CA LYS A 157 -1.67 -9.86 -2.47
C LYS A 157 -2.34 -8.56 -2.90
N ARG A 158 -1.53 -7.52 -3.01
CA ARG A 158 -1.86 -6.22 -3.59
C ARG A 158 -0.67 -5.81 -4.44
N GLN A 159 -0.57 -6.42 -5.59
CA GLN A 159 0.52 -6.15 -6.52
C GLN A 159 0.46 -4.70 -6.96
N PHE A 160 1.60 -4.02 -6.99
CA PHE A 160 1.72 -2.63 -7.42
C PHE A 160 2.89 -2.42 -8.38
N ILE A 161 3.84 -3.37 -8.44
CA ILE A 161 4.92 -3.45 -9.43
C ILE A 161 5.04 -4.88 -9.95
N GLY A 162 5.47 -5.04 -11.21
CA GLY A 162 5.69 -6.34 -11.84
C GLY A 162 5.24 -6.36 -13.30
N ASN A 163 5.30 -7.52 -13.91
CA ASN A 163 4.89 -7.70 -15.30
C ASN A 163 3.37 -7.77 -15.42
N HIS A 164 2.85 -7.18 -16.49
CA HIS A 164 1.44 -7.24 -16.86
C HIS A 164 1.32 -7.10 -18.39
N PRO A 165 0.37 -7.79 -19.06
CA PRO A 165 0.19 -7.68 -20.51
C PRO A 165 -0.02 -6.25 -21.01
N ASP A 166 -0.77 -5.43 -20.27
CA ASP A 166 -0.99 -4.03 -20.64
C ASP A 166 0.29 -3.21 -20.55
N LEU A 167 1.17 -3.49 -19.56
CA LEU A 167 2.49 -2.88 -19.49
C LEU A 167 3.33 -3.28 -20.70
N GLU A 168 3.38 -4.56 -21.05
CA GLU A 168 4.15 -5.04 -22.21
C GLU A 168 3.68 -4.38 -23.51
N LYS A 169 2.37 -4.19 -23.66
CA LYS A 169 1.78 -3.48 -24.80
C LYS A 169 2.26 -2.02 -24.83
N LEU A 170 2.16 -1.32 -23.72
CA LEU A 170 2.63 0.06 -23.59
C LEU A 170 4.11 0.18 -23.95
N LEU A 171 4.96 -0.69 -23.42
CA LEU A 171 6.40 -0.66 -23.70
C LEU A 171 6.72 -0.91 -25.19
N LYS A 172 5.97 -1.81 -25.84
CA LYS A 172 6.09 -2.03 -27.29
C LYS A 172 5.68 -0.78 -28.08
N GLU A 173 4.58 -0.14 -27.71
CA GLU A 173 4.12 1.10 -28.36
C GLU A 173 5.16 2.21 -28.25
N ILE A 174 5.78 2.40 -27.09
CA ILE A 174 6.88 3.37 -26.89
C ILE A 174 8.04 3.06 -27.83
N PHE A 175 8.46 1.80 -27.88
CA PHE A 175 9.56 1.39 -28.74
C PHE A 175 9.26 1.68 -30.22
N TYR A 176 8.09 1.28 -30.72
CA TYR A 176 7.70 1.50 -32.11
C TYR A 176 7.59 2.98 -32.46
N ASN A 177 7.04 3.80 -31.57
CA ASN A 177 6.91 5.23 -31.79
C ASN A 177 8.29 5.91 -31.85
N ASN A 178 9.21 5.55 -30.97
CA ASN A 178 10.55 6.09 -30.93
C ASN A 178 11.36 5.65 -32.16
N ALA A 179 11.24 4.39 -32.57
CA ALA A 179 11.90 3.90 -33.80
C ALA A 179 11.39 4.64 -35.05
N LYS A 180 10.07 4.79 -35.20
CA LYS A 180 9.48 5.52 -36.34
C LYS A 180 9.92 6.99 -36.39
N ASN A 181 9.95 7.65 -35.24
CA ASN A 181 10.39 9.05 -35.17
C ASN A 181 11.89 9.19 -35.49
N PHE A 182 12.69 8.18 -35.19
CA PHE A 182 14.11 8.15 -35.46
C PHE A 182 14.44 7.93 -36.94
N ASP A 183 13.65 7.15 -37.65
CA ASP A 183 13.80 6.91 -39.09
C ASP A 183 13.36 8.11 -39.93
N ALA A 184 12.57 9.03 -39.33
CA ALA A 184 12.11 10.25 -39.98
C ALA A 184 13.10 11.42 -39.90
N LEU A 185 14.22 11.27 -39.17
CA LEU A 185 15.33 12.24 -39.02
C LEU A 185 16.57 11.82 -39.85
#